data_dcd1b9e579bdce18c0258371762099af
#
_entry.id   dcd1b9e579bdce18c0258371762099af
#
_cell.length_a   1.000
_cell.length_b   1.000
_cell.length_c   1.000
_cell.angle_alpha   90.00
_cell.angle_beta   90.00
_cell.angle_gamma   90.00
#
_symmetry.space_group_name_H-M   'P 1'
#
loop_
_entity.id
_entity.type
_entity.pdbx_description
1 polymer ?
#
loop_
_entity_poly.entity_id
_entity_poly.type
_entity_poly.pdbx_seq_one_letter_code
_entity_poly.pdbx_strand_id
1 'polypeptide(L)'
;KYGMPYVVQLRSSFGTTGVKIPGVLRGLPAIVWFGFQSWVGAGAINSCFKILWGFDNLPVVFGLFTLLQVGLAIKGFHGIKWLENFSCVFIVAILAYMLYVVKTKFAVDISASFANVKGTWGMPFWAATTSFLGIYSTMIINASDYSRNLKEDIRPVKTGSIYTIAILPVTLFMGLIGLLVTAATGNSDPVVVFSTTMGSKFLTV
;
A
#
# COMPACT_ATOMS: atom_id res chain seq x y z
N LYS A 1 26.55 -0.72 -5.18
CA LYS A 1 27.98 -1.06 -5.32
C LYS A 1 28.41 -2.14 -4.34
N TYR A 2 27.90 -2.17 -3.10
CA TYR A 2 28.33 -3.11 -2.05
C TYR A 2 27.28 -4.16 -1.67
N GLY A 3 26.05 -4.08 -2.16
CA GLY A 3 24.98 -5.04 -1.89
C GLY A 3 24.64 -5.23 -0.40
N MET A 4 24.91 -4.23 0.45
CA MET A 4 24.76 -4.33 1.90
C MET A 4 23.35 -3.97 2.34
N PRO A 5 22.73 -4.74 3.26
CA PRO A 5 21.48 -4.38 3.91
C PRO A 5 21.61 -3.10 4.75
N TYR A 6 20.48 -2.41 4.97
CA TYR A 6 20.40 -1.18 5.76
C TYR A 6 21.15 -1.23 7.09
N VAL A 7 20.88 -2.23 7.92
CA VAL A 7 21.52 -2.37 9.24
C VAL A 7 23.04 -2.58 9.13
N VAL A 8 23.51 -3.32 8.10
CA VAL A 8 24.95 -3.54 7.89
C VAL A 8 25.63 -2.26 7.42
N GLN A 9 24.97 -1.48 6.56
CA GLN A 9 25.49 -0.19 6.09
C GLN A 9 25.68 0.80 7.25
N LEU A 10 24.75 0.84 8.20
CA LEU A 10 24.80 1.75 9.35
C LEU A 10 25.91 1.41 10.34
N ARG A 11 26.51 0.21 10.28
CA ARG A 11 27.65 -0.15 11.14
C ARG A 11 28.86 0.77 10.97
N SER A 12 29.03 1.33 9.78
CA SER A 12 30.12 2.29 9.52
C SER A 12 30.01 3.57 10.33
N SER A 13 28.77 3.99 10.65
CA SER A 13 28.51 5.24 11.39
C SER A 13 28.22 5.00 12.88
N PHE A 14 27.54 3.91 13.23
CA PHE A 14 27.07 3.63 14.59
C PHE A 14 27.85 2.53 15.31
N GLY A 15 28.81 1.89 14.63
CA GLY A 15 29.51 0.73 15.15
C GLY A 15 28.61 -0.51 15.27
N THR A 16 29.17 -1.62 15.76
CA THR A 16 28.48 -2.91 15.86
C THR A 16 27.41 -2.95 16.95
N THR A 17 27.57 -2.17 18.00
CA THR A 17 26.62 -2.11 19.14
C THR A 17 25.60 -1.02 18.93
N GLY A 18 26.02 0.19 18.52
CA GLY A 18 25.12 1.36 18.37
C GLY A 18 24.11 1.16 17.23
N VAL A 19 24.42 0.35 16.23
CA VAL A 19 23.49 0.06 15.10
C VAL A 19 22.20 -0.65 15.52
N LYS A 20 22.17 -1.26 16.70
CA LYS A 20 20.96 -1.90 17.24
C LYS A 20 19.83 -0.90 17.44
N ILE A 21 20.16 0.35 17.83
CA ILE A 21 19.16 1.41 18.07
C ILE A 21 18.39 1.76 16.79
N PRO A 22 19.03 2.23 15.71
CA PRO A 22 18.31 2.52 14.46
C PRO A 22 17.67 1.28 13.85
N GLY A 23 18.24 0.08 14.06
CA GLY A 23 17.63 -1.18 13.62
C GLY A 23 16.28 -1.43 14.30
N VAL A 24 16.18 -1.29 15.61
CA VAL A 24 14.94 -1.44 16.37
C VAL A 24 13.95 -0.33 16.02
N LEU A 25 14.40 0.93 16.00
CA LEU A 25 13.54 2.06 15.60
C LEU A 25 12.93 1.91 14.22
N ARG A 26 13.63 1.25 13.31
CA ARG A 26 13.10 0.92 11.98
C ARG A 26 12.14 -0.27 12.03
N GLY A 27 12.43 -1.27 12.86
CA GLY A 27 11.65 -2.51 12.95
C GLY A 27 10.27 -2.31 13.56
N LEU A 28 10.15 -1.50 14.61
CA LEU A 28 8.89 -1.27 15.31
C LEU A 28 7.77 -0.72 14.40
N PRO A 29 7.98 0.38 13.65
CA PRO A 29 6.96 0.86 12.70
C PRO A 29 6.60 -0.19 11.62
N ALA A 30 7.57 -1.00 11.19
CA ALA A 30 7.31 -2.04 10.21
C ALA A 30 6.38 -3.14 10.75
N ILE A 31 6.54 -3.53 12.01
CA ILE A 31 5.67 -4.53 12.66
C ILE A 31 4.25 -3.98 12.81
N VAL A 32 4.11 -2.73 13.28
CA VAL A 32 2.80 -2.07 13.40
C VAL A 32 2.12 -1.96 12.04
N TRP A 33 2.86 -1.54 11.01
CA TRP A 33 2.36 -1.42 9.65
C TRP A 33 1.94 -2.78 9.06
N PHE A 34 2.73 -3.82 9.29
CA PHE A 34 2.40 -5.19 8.89
C PHE A 34 1.09 -5.66 9.52
N GLY A 35 0.91 -5.42 10.83
CA GLY A 35 -0.33 -5.76 11.54
C GLY A 35 -1.54 -5.03 10.97
N PHE A 36 -1.42 -3.72 10.73
CA PHE A 36 -2.48 -2.91 10.15
C PHE A 36 -2.87 -3.38 8.74
N GLN A 37 -1.91 -3.58 7.85
CA GLN A 37 -2.17 -4.06 6.50
C GLN A 37 -2.77 -5.48 6.49
N SER A 38 -2.29 -6.33 7.38
CA SER A 38 -2.86 -7.68 7.53
C SER A 38 -4.30 -7.65 8.00
N TRP A 39 -4.66 -6.71 8.89
CA TRP A 39 -6.03 -6.51 9.32
C TRP A 39 -6.94 -6.07 8.18
N VAL A 40 -6.53 -5.07 7.40
CA VAL A 40 -7.28 -4.59 6.23
C VAL A 40 -7.43 -5.69 5.18
N GLY A 41 -6.36 -6.42 4.88
CA GLY A 41 -6.39 -7.53 3.92
C GLY A 41 -7.30 -8.67 4.38
N ALA A 42 -7.25 -9.02 5.66
CA ALA A 42 -8.15 -10.03 6.25
C ALA A 42 -9.62 -9.57 6.20
N GLY A 43 -9.89 -8.29 6.39
CA GLY A 43 -11.23 -7.70 6.25
C GLY A 43 -11.79 -7.88 4.84
N ALA A 44 -10.97 -7.64 3.82
CA ALA A 44 -11.36 -7.86 2.43
C ALA A 44 -11.67 -9.35 2.16
N ILE A 45 -10.78 -10.26 2.58
CA ILE A 45 -10.98 -11.71 2.40
C ILE A 45 -12.21 -12.19 3.18
N ASN A 46 -12.42 -11.71 4.41
CA ASN A 46 -13.60 -12.04 5.20
C ASN A 46 -14.89 -11.60 4.51
N SER A 47 -14.89 -10.43 3.87
CA SER A 47 -16.03 -9.94 3.07
C SER A 47 -16.32 -10.87 1.88
N CYS A 48 -15.28 -11.36 1.20
CA CYS A 48 -15.42 -12.36 0.15
C CYS A 48 -16.02 -13.67 0.68
N PHE A 49 -15.53 -14.18 1.81
CA PHE A 49 -16.05 -15.40 2.43
C PHE A 49 -17.49 -15.26 2.89
N LYS A 50 -17.87 -14.09 3.41
CA LYS A 50 -19.23 -13.76 3.77
C LYS A 50 -20.18 -13.80 2.57
N ILE A 51 -19.74 -13.24 1.43
CA ILE A 51 -20.54 -13.18 0.19
C ILE A 51 -20.69 -14.58 -0.45
N LEU A 52 -19.61 -15.38 -0.46
CA LEU A 52 -19.57 -16.68 -1.15
C LEU A 52 -20.19 -17.81 -0.33
N TRP A 53 -19.85 -17.87 0.95
CA TRP A 53 -20.17 -19.02 1.83
C TRP A 53 -20.94 -18.65 3.10
N GLY A 54 -21.23 -17.38 3.31
CA GLY A 54 -21.87 -16.90 4.54
C GLY A 54 -20.97 -16.97 5.78
N PHE A 55 -19.66 -17.24 5.60
CA PHE A 55 -18.71 -17.30 6.70
C PHE A 55 -18.24 -15.87 7.06
N ASP A 56 -18.45 -15.49 8.32
CA ASP A 56 -18.10 -14.18 8.85
C ASP A 56 -17.37 -14.33 10.19
N ASN A 57 -16.05 -14.47 10.13
CA ASN A 57 -15.20 -14.58 11.32
C ASN A 57 -13.83 -13.93 11.07
N LEU A 58 -13.78 -12.61 11.23
CA LEU A 58 -12.58 -11.81 10.97
C LEU A 58 -11.33 -12.27 11.75
N PRO A 59 -11.38 -12.61 13.06
CA PRO A 59 -10.20 -13.10 13.77
C PRO A 59 -9.60 -14.38 13.17
N VAL A 60 -10.41 -15.33 12.74
CA VAL A 60 -9.94 -16.56 12.09
C VAL A 60 -9.30 -16.26 10.75
N VAL A 61 -9.95 -15.43 9.92
CA VAL A 61 -9.41 -15.02 8.61
C VAL A 61 -8.11 -14.23 8.77
N PHE A 62 -8.01 -13.36 9.77
CA PHE A 62 -6.79 -12.64 10.09
C PHE A 62 -5.63 -13.58 10.45
N GLY A 63 -5.90 -14.57 11.30
CA GLY A 63 -4.90 -15.58 11.67
C GLY A 63 -4.39 -16.38 10.46
N LEU A 64 -5.31 -16.88 9.64
CA LEU A 64 -4.98 -17.64 8.43
C LEU A 64 -4.21 -16.78 7.41
N PHE A 65 -4.66 -15.55 7.18
CA PHE A 65 -4.01 -14.63 6.26
C PHE A 65 -2.60 -14.27 6.72
N THR A 66 -2.42 -14.00 8.01
CA THR A 66 -1.10 -13.73 8.59
C THR A 66 -0.15 -14.92 8.45
N LEU A 67 -0.62 -16.13 8.71
CA LEU A 67 0.18 -17.36 8.52
C LEU A 67 0.60 -17.53 7.05
N LEU A 68 -0.31 -17.25 6.11
CA LEU A 68 -0.01 -17.29 4.67
C LEU A 68 1.07 -16.25 4.31
N GLN A 69 0.95 -15.03 4.81
CA GLN A 69 1.95 -13.97 4.57
C GLN A 69 3.33 -14.35 5.13
N VAL A 70 3.39 -14.90 6.35
CA VAL A 70 4.64 -15.38 6.95
C VAL A 70 5.23 -16.53 6.13
N GLY A 71 4.40 -17.47 5.68
CA GLY A 71 4.82 -18.57 4.81
C GLY A 71 5.40 -18.09 3.48
N LEU A 72 4.82 -17.05 2.87
CA LEU A 72 5.35 -16.41 1.67
C LEU A 72 6.68 -15.67 1.95
N ALA A 73 6.77 -14.99 3.09
CA ALA A 73 7.99 -14.29 3.49
C ALA A 73 9.18 -15.25 3.68
N ILE A 74 8.94 -16.44 4.20
CA ILE A 74 9.96 -17.50 4.35
C ILE A 74 10.53 -17.94 2.98
N LYS A 75 9.71 -17.94 1.92
CA LYS A 75 10.18 -18.24 0.55
C LYS A 75 11.07 -17.15 -0.04
N GLY A 76 11.16 -16.00 0.64
CA GLY A 76 12.06 -14.91 0.30
C GLY A 76 11.62 -14.10 -0.93
N PHE A 77 12.58 -13.33 -1.45
CA PHE A 77 12.35 -12.32 -2.49
C PHE A 77 11.71 -12.86 -3.78
N HIS A 78 12.09 -14.08 -4.19
CA HIS A 78 11.56 -14.67 -5.43
C HIS A 78 10.05 -14.97 -5.36
N GLY A 79 9.57 -15.48 -4.22
CA GLY A 79 8.14 -15.73 -4.01
C GLY A 79 7.31 -14.46 -4.02
N ILE A 80 7.80 -13.43 -3.32
CA ILE A 80 7.15 -12.13 -3.26
C ILE A 80 7.09 -11.47 -4.64
N LYS A 81 8.20 -11.45 -5.38
CA LYS A 81 8.27 -10.86 -6.72
C LYS A 81 7.29 -11.50 -7.71
N TRP A 82 7.14 -12.81 -7.67
CA TRP A 82 6.20 -13.51 -8.54
C TRP A 82 4.76 -13.10 -8.23
N LEU A 83 4.40 -13.09 -6.94
CA LEU A 83 3.08 -12.66 -6.48
C LEU A 83 2.79 -11.20 -6.85
N GLU A 84 3.74 -10.30 -6.64
CA GLU A 84 3.61 -8.87 -6.96
C GLU A 84 3.39 -8.65 -8.46
N ASN A 85 4.17 -9.30 -9.32
CA ASN A 85 4.04 -9.17 -10.77
C ASN A 85 2.67 -9.65 -11.26
N PHE A 86 2.18 -10.76 -10.74
CA PHE A 86 0.87 -11.30 -11.09
C PHE A 86 -0.25 -10.38 -10.59
N SER A 87 -0.19 -9.97 -9.33
CA SER A 87 -1.20 -9.12 -8.70
C SER A 87 -1.26 -7.72 -9.31
N CYS A 88 -0.14 -7.17 -9.76
CA CYS A 88 -0.06 -5.82 -10.32
C CYS A 88 -1.02 -5.64 -11.52
N VAL A 89 -1.07 -6.61 -12.42
CA VAL A 89 -1.96 -6.54 -13.61
C VAL A 89 -3.43 -6.51 -13.18
N PHE A 90 -3.82 -7.36 -12.23
CA PHE A 90 -5.18 -7.40 -11.70
C PHE A 90 -5.54 -6.12 -10.96
N ILE A 91 -4.66 -5.63 -10.10
CA ILE A 91 -4.88 -4.39 -9.33
C ILE A 91 -5.11 -3.22 -10.27
N VAL A 92 -4.26 -3.04 -11.29
CA VAL A 92 -4.41 -1.94 -12.26
C VAL A 92 -5.73 -2.07 -13.03
N ALA A 93 -6.10 -3.27 -13.48
CA ALA A 93 -7.35 -3.50 -14.20
C ALA A 93 -8.58 -3.20 -13.32
N ILE A 94 -8.59 -3.67 -12.07
CA ILE A 94 -9.68 -3.44 -11.12
C ILE A 94 -9.79 -1.96 -10.76
N LEU A 95 -8.68 -1.28 -10.50
CA LEU A 95 -8.68 0.15 -10.20
C LEU A 95 -9.16 1.00 -11.37
N ALA A 96 -8.76 0.66 -12.60
CA ALA A 96 -9.24 1.32 -13.80
C ALA A 96 -10.75 1.12 -13.98
N TYR A 97 -11.25 -0.11 -13.76
CA TYR A 97 -12.68 -0.40 -13.78
C TYR A 97 -13.43 0.37 -12.68
N MET A 98 -12.91 0.41 -11.48
CA MET A 98 -13.49 1.17 -10.37
C MET A 98 -13.58 2.67 -10.68
N LEU A 99 -12.54 3.25 -11.26
CA LEU A 99 -12.54 4.63 -11.72
C LEU A 99 -13.63 4.88 -12.79
N TYR A 100 -13.77 3.95 -13.74
CA TYR A 100 -14.83 4.01 -14.76
C TYR A 100 -16.24 3.99 -14.14
N VAL A 101 -16.50 3.06 -13.20
CA VAL A 101 -17.78 2.96 -12.49
C VAL A 101 -18.09 4.22 -11.69
N VAL A 102 -17.12 4.72 -10.94
CA VAL A 102 -17.26 5.93 -10.12
C VAL A 102 -17.58 7.14 -10.99
N LYS A 103 -16.86 7.30 -12.10
CA LYS A 103 -17.09 8.40 -13.04
C LYS A 103 -18.47 8.32 -13.72
N THR A 104 -18.94 7.12 -14.04
CA THR A 104 -20.21 6.96 -14.79
C THR A 104 -21.44 7.00 -13.89
N LYS A 105 -21.38 6.37 -12.71
CA LYS A 105 -22.54 6.26 -11.81
C LYS A 105 -22.66 7.39 -10.79
N PHE A 106 -21.54 7.96 -10.35
CA PHE A 106 -21.49 8.91 -9.24
C PHE A 106 -21.00 10.32 -9.64
N ALA A 107 -21.03 10.65 -10.93
CA ALA A 107 -20.52 11.94 -11.43
C ALA A 107 -21.18 13.15 -10.76
N VAL A 108 -22.49 13.08 -10.47
CA VAL A 108 -23.26 14.15 -9.82
C VAL A 108 -22.82 14.31 -8.36
N ASP A 109 -22.70 13.20 -7.63
CA ASP A 109 -22.29 13.20 -6.22
C ASP A 109 -20.88 13.71 -6.04
N ILE A 110 -19.99 13.36 -6.95
CA ILE A 110 -18.60 13.85 -6.98
C ILE A 110 -18.59 15.37 -7.20
N SER A 111 -19.31 15.88 -8.18
CA SER A 111 -19.34 17.32 -8.46
C SER A 111 -19.91 18.13 -7.31
N ALA A 112 -20.98 17.63 -6.67
CA ALA A 112 -21.58 18.24 -5.50
C ALA A 112 -20.63 18.25 -4.29
N SER A 113 -19.92 17.14 -4.07
CA SER A 113 -18.94 17.02 -2.98
C SER A 113 -17.78 18.01 -3.15
N PHE A 114 -17.22 18.14 -4.36
CA PHE A 114 -16.14 19.08 -4.64
C PHE A 114 -16.58 20.55 -4.64
N ALA A 115 -17.81 20.84 -5.03
CA ALA A 115 -18.33 22.20 -5.00
C ALA A 115 -18.43 22.77 -3.57
N ASN A 116 -18.64 21.92 -2.59
CA ASN A 116 -18.76 22.31 -1.18
C ASN A 116 -17.45 22.32 -0.40
N VAL A 117 -16.37 21.79 -0.96
CA VAL A 117 -15.07 21.73 -0.28
C VAL A 117 -14.25 22.99 -0.59
N LYS A 118 -14.04 23.81 0.43
CA LYS A 118 -13.09 24.93 0.36
C LYS A 118 -11.72 24.41 0.80
N GLY A 119 -10.76 24.39 -0.14
CA GLY A 119 -9.38 24.05 0.18
C GLY A 119 -8.78 25.02 1.18
N THR A 120 -8.14 24.54 2.22
CA THR A 120 -7.43 25.35 3.21
C THR A 120 -6.02 24.78 3.42
N TRP A 121 -5.04 25.69 3.58
CA TRP A 121 -3.66 25.33 3.97
C TRP A 121 -3.52 25.07 5.48
N GLY A 122 -4.61 24.72 6.17
CA GLY A 122 -4.65 24.48 7.59
C GLY A 122 -4.15 23.08 8.01
N MET A 123 -4.40 22.74 9.26
CA MET A 123 -4.01 21.44 9.84
C MET A 123 -4.40 20.21 9.02
N PRO A 124 -5.60 20.14 8.40
CA PRO A 124 -5.97 18.98 7.58
C PRO A 124 -5.04 18.76 6.38
N PHE A 125 -4.58 19.83 5.72
CA PHE A 125 -3.62 19.75 4.63
C PHE A 125 -2.27 19.20 5.09
N TRP A 126 -1.75 19.73 6.19
CA TRP A 126 -0.46 19.29 6.73
C TRP A 126 -0.54 17.87 7.29
N ALA A 127 -1.66 17.47 7.91
CA ALA A 127 -1.89 16.11 8.35
C ALA A 127 -1.90 15.12 7.18
N ALA A 128 -2.58 15.43 6.09
CA ALA A 128 -2.58 14.62 4.88
C ALA A 128 -1.18 14.52 4.26
N THR A 129 -0.47 15.64 4.14
CA THR A 129 0.90 15.70 3.60
C THR A 129 1.86 14.85 4.43
N THR A 130 1.84 14.98 5.76
CA THR A 130 2.71 14.19 6.65
C THR A 130 2.35 12.71 6.63
N SER A 131 1.08 12.35 6.48
CA SER A 131 0.66 10.95 6.33
C SER A 131 1.23 10.35 5.04
N PHE A 132 1.16 11.05 3.92
CA PHE A 132 1.77 10.61 2.66
C PHE A 132 3.29 10.49 2.75
N LEU A 133 3.97 11.47 3.35
CA LEU A 133 5.42 11.41 3.58
C LEU A 133 5.79 10.26 4.50
N GLY A 134 4.96 9.96 5.51
CA GLY A 134 5.16 8.84 6.44
C GLY A 134 5.19 7.48 5.76
N ILE A 135 4.34 7.26 4.76
CA ILE A 135 4.31 6.02 3.97
C ILE A 135 5.65 5.78 3.27
N TYR A 136 6.21 6.83 2.64
CA TYR A 136 7.44 6.70 1.84
C TYR A 136 8.73 6.87 2.63
N SER A 137 8.71 7.53 3.78
CA SER A 137 9.90 7.75 4.60
C SER A 137 10.56 6.43 5.03
N THR A 138 9.76 5.42 5.35
CA THR A 138 10.26 4.08 5.68
C THR A 138 10.93 3.40 4.50
N MET A 139 10.45 3.60 3.27
CA MET A 139 11.06 3.06 2.06
C MET A 139 12.37 3.76 1.72
N ILE A 140 12.45 5.08 1.92
CA ILE A 140 13.68 5.86 1.71
C ILE A 140 14.78 5.38 2.65
N ILE A 141 14.47 5.18 3.92
CA ILE A 141 15.43 4.69 4.93
C ILE A 141 15.97 3.31 4.52
N ASN A 142 15.14 2.45 3.95
CA ASN A 142 15.51 1.10 3.50
C ASN A 142 15.93 1.02 2.03
N ALA A 143 16.24 2.11 1.37
CA ALA A 143 16.59 2.10 -0.05
C ALA A 143 17.72 1.11 -0.39
N SER A 144 18.67 0.89 0.54
CA SER A 144 19.74 -0.10 0.38
C SER A 144 19.24 -1.54 0.32
N ASP A 145 18.17 -1.88 1.04
CA ASP A 145 17.62 -3.25 1.04
C ASP A 145 16.97 -3.60 -0.30
N TYR A 146 16.38 -2.62 -1.00
CA TYR A 146 15.82 -2.80 -2.33
C TYR A 146 16.89 -2.73 -3.42
N SER A 147 17.79 -1.74 -3.32
CA SER A 147 18.81 -1.49 -4.35
C SER A 147 19.92 -2.54 -4.40
N ARG A 148 20.12 -3.33 -3.35
CA ARG A 148 21.14 -4.40 -3.33
C ARG A 148 20.94 -5.48 -4.39
N ASN A 149 19.71 -5.66 -4.88
CA ASN A 149 19.37 -6.64 -5.91
C ASN A 149 19.49 -6.08 -7.34
N LEU A 150 19.89 -4.80 -7.49
CA LEU A 150 20.13 -4.19 -8.79
C LEU A 150 21.49 -4.61 -9.35
N LYS A 151 21.62 -4.57 -10.68
CA LYS A 151 22.91 -4.82 -11.35
C LYS A 151 23.94 -3.76 -10.94
N GLU A 152 25.19 -4.17 -10.79
CA GLU A 152 26.28 -3.32 -10.27
C GLU A 152 26.59 -2.11 -11.16
N ASP A 153 26.36 -2.22 -12.47
CA ASP A 153 26.69 -1.18 -13.47
C ASP A 153 25.63 -0.08 -13.63
N ILE A 154 24.54 -0.12 -12.84
CA ILE A 154 23.49 0.87 -12.96
C ILE A 154 23.93 2.19 -12.29
N ARG A 155 23.90 3.29 -13.06
CA ARG A 155 24.19 4.63 -12.55
C ARG A 155 23.14 5.03 -11.48
N PRO A 156 23.56 5.64 -10.35
CA PRO A 156 22.64 6.06 -9.28
C PRO A 156 21.48 6.94 -9.76
N VAL A 157 21.76 7.87 -10.69
CA VAL A 157 20.72 8.72 -11.28
C VAL A 157 19.64 7.92 -12.01
N LYS A 158 20.05 6.89 -12.78
CA LYS A 158 19.11 6.01 -13.48
C LYS A 158 18.24 5.23 -12.48
N THR A 159 18.83 4.76 -11.40
CA THR A 159 18.09 4.09 -10.33
C THR A 159 17.05 5.02 -9.70
N GLY A 160 17.46 6.23 -9.31
CA GLY A 160 16.56 7.23 -8.76
C GLY A 160 15.41 7.59 -9.71
N SER A 161 15.71 7.80 -10.99
CA SER A 161 14.67 8.07 -12.00
C SER A 161 13.67 6.94 -12.16
N ILE A 162 14.13 5.67 -12.16
CA ILE A 162 13.25 4.50 -12.27
C ILE A 162 12.32 4.44 -11.04
N TYR A 163 12.84 4.64 -9.83
CA TYR A 163 12.00 4.65 -8.62
C TYR A 163 10.98 5.78 -8.66
N THR A 164 11.38 6.99 -9.06
CA THR A 164 10.46 8.13 -9.17
C THR A 164 9.35 7.86 -10.19
N ILE A 165 9.70 7.38 -11.38
CA ILE A 165 8.74 7.07 -12.44
C ILE A 165 7.82 5.90 -12.06
N ALA A 166 8.32 4.93 -11.31
CA ALA A 166 7.50 3.80 -10.88
C ALA A 166 6.53 4.18 -9.74
N ILE A 167 6.98 4.97 -8.76
CA ILE A 167 6.23 5.24 -7.54
C ILE A 167 5.28 6.42 -7.70
N LEU A 168 5.74 7.55 -8.24
CA LEU A 168 4.99 8.81 -8.24
C LEU A 168 3.66 8.73 -9.02
N PRO A 169 3.62 8.25 -10.27
CA PRO A 169 2.36 8.15 -11.02
C PRO A 169 1.37 7.19 -10.36
N VAL A 170 1.84 6.07 -9.85
CA VAL A 170 0.99 5.08 -9.18
C VAL A 170 0.39 5.67 -7.91
N THR A 171 1.18 6.36 -7.11
CA THR A 171 0.70 7.03 -5.88
C THR A 171 -0.34 8.10 -6.18
N LEU A 172 -0.09 8.95 -7.19
CA LEU A 172 -1.04 9.97 -7.61
C LEU A 172 -2.34 9.35 -8.12
N PHE A 173 -2.24 8.28 -8.90
CA PHE A 173 -3.39 7.55 -9.41
C PHE A 173 -4.23 6.91 -8.29
N MET A 174 -3.59 6.24 -7.34
CA MET A 174 -4.25 5.65 -6.17
C MET A 174 -4.90 6.73 -5.30
N GLY A 175 -4.20 7.82 -5.05
CA GLY A 175 -4.73 8.96 -4.30
C GLY A 175 -5.95 9.60 -4.97
N LEU A 176 -5.90 9.76 -6.30
CA LEU A 176 -7.02 10.27 -7.08
C LEU A 176 -8.24 9.35 -6.99
N ILE A 177 -8.06 8.06 -7.16
CA ILE A 177 -9.15 7.08 -7.02
C ILE A 177 -9.74 7.16 -5.61
N GLY A 178 -8.91 7.15 -4.58
CA GLY A 178 -9.36 7.26 -3.19
C GLY A 178 -10.21 8.50 -2.93
N LEU A 179 -9.76 9.66 -3.43
CA LEU A 179 -10.52 10.91 -3.32
C LEU A 179 -11.86 10.86 -4.04
N LEU A 180 -11.88 10.40 -5.29
CA LEU A 180 -13.11 10.33 -6.09
C LEU A 180 -14.11 9.34 -5.49
N VAL A 181 -13.63 8.22 -5.00
CA VAL A 181 -14.49 7.19 -4.40
C VAL A 181 -15.04 7.64 -3.06
N THR A 182 -14.24 8.27 -2.21
CA THR A 182 -14.71 8.84 -0.95
C THR A 182 -15.72 9.97 -1.20
N ALA A 183 -15.48 10.82 -2.20
CA ALA A 183 -16.42 11.87 -2.60
C ALA A 183 -17.76 11.30 -3.12
N ALA A 184 -17.72 10.16 -3.80
CA ALA A 184 -18.89 9.50 -4.36
C ALA A 184 -19.73 8.75 -3.31
N THR A 185 -19.07 8.10 -2.35
CA THR A 185 -19.75 7.19 -1.41
C THR A 185 -19.90 7.73 0.00
N GLY A 186 -19.19 8.81 0.33
CA GLY A 186 -19.11 9.36 1.69
C GLY A 186 -18.39 8.46 2.69
N ASN A 187 -17.81 7.34 2.25
CA ASN A 187 -17.13 6.36 3.09
C ASN A 187 -15.64 6.28 2.74
N SER A 188 -14.79 6.22 3.77
CA SER A 188 -13.34 6.11 3.63
C SER A 188 -12.82 4.67 3.82
N ASP A 189 -13.68 3.71 4.19
CA ASP A 189 -13.28 2.31 4.31
C ASP A 189 -13.16 1.68 2.92
N PRO A 190 -11.95 1.27 2.48
CA PRO A 190 -11.74 0.75 1.14
C PRO A 190 -12.52 -0.54 0.87
N VAL A 191 -12.78 -1.37 1.88
CA VAL A 191 -13.51 -2.64 1.72
C VAL A 191 -14.99 -2.37 1.49
N VAL A 192 -15.59 -1.48 2.30
CA VAL A 192 -17.01 -1.09 2.17
C VAL A 192 -17.23 -0.38 0.83
N VAL A 193 -16.36 0.55 0.51
CA VAL A 193 -16.42 1.31 -0.75
C VAL A 193 -16.35 0.39 -1.96
N PHE A 194 -15.41 -0.54 -1.97
CA PHE A 194 -15.26 -1.49 -3.07
C PHE A 194 -16.53 -2.34 -3.24
N SER A 195 -17.04 -2.90 -2.15
CA SER A 195 -18.24 -3.75 -2.17
C SER A 195 -19.50 -3.02 -2.63
N THR A 196 -19.67 -1.75 -2.24
CA THR A 196 -20.83 -0.93 -2.64
C THR A 196 -20.73 -0.41 -4.07
N THR A 197 -19.52 -0.13 -4.54
CA THR A 197 -19.29 0.45 -5.87
C THR A 197 -19.43 -0.59 -6.99
N MET A 198 -19.00 -1.82 -6.75
CA MET A 198 -18.98 -2.87 -7.78
C MET A 198 -20.37 -3.39 -8.15
N GLY A 199 -21.36 -3.31 -7.27
CA GLY A 199 -22.78 -3.60 -7.56
C GLY A 199 -23.11 -5.02 -8.02
N SER A 200 -22.11 -5.93 -8.06
CA SER A 200 -22.27 -7.32 -8.44
C SER A 200 -21.46 -8.21 -7.49
N LYS A 201 -22.07 -9.28 -6.99
CA LYS A 201 -21.39 -10.27 -6.13
C LYS A 201 -20.13 -10.84 -6.81
N PHE A 202 -20.17 -11.09 -8.10
CA PHE A 202 -19.05 -11.64 -8.85
C PHE A 202 -17.87 -10.68 -8.97
N LEU A 203 -18.12 -9.38 -9.11
CA LEU A 203 -17.08 -8.35 -9.23
C LEU A 203 -16.53 -7.90 -7.86
N THR A 204 -17.26 -8.19 -6.79
CA THR A 204 -16.84 -7.86 -5.41
C THR A 204 -15.90 -8.94 -4.85
N VAL A 205 -15.95 -10.15 -5.34
CA VAL A 205 -15.10 -11.29 -4.97
C VAL A 205 -13.94 -11.46 -5.93
#